data_e0ce0b8aecba62b8ada9a84c5ed61615
#
_entry.id   e0ce0b8aecba62b8ada9a84c5ed61615
#
_cell.length_a   1.000
_cell.length_b   1.000
_cell.length_c   1.000
_cell.angle_alpha   90.00
_cell.angle_beta   90.00
_cell.angle_gamma   90.00
#
_symmetry.space_group_name_H-M   'P 1'
#
loop_
_entity.id
_entity.type
_entity.pdbx_description
1 polymer ?
#
loop_
_entity_poly.entity_id
_entity_poly.type
_entity_poly.pdbx_seq_one_letter_code
_entity_poly.pdbx_strand_id
1 'polypeptide(L)'
;MPDRLFLFAGYDQDCIIDDAVIYYVKTLSKYGDVILCMDCNCPKKEIDKIKKYTIHTIASRHGEYDFGSYKRCFQYATNKNILKNYDYMYLVNDSVFGPTINIRQTLKNIEKTSTDAASMIVSKHKTHTFMESWFIRLNKKVFLSDWFSNFINSVEKEENKFDITIKY
;
A
#
# COMPACT_ATOMS: atom_id res chain seq x y z
N MET A 1 4.40 1.03 -20.74
CA MET A 1 4.94 0.79 -19.39
C MET A 1 4.01 -0.22 -18.75
N PRO A 2 4.48 -1.09 -17.84
CA PRO A 2 3.57 -2.00 -17.14
C PRO A 2 2.53 -1.21 -16.35
N ASP A 3 1.30 -1.74 -16.25
CA ASP A 3 0.22 -1.13 -15.51
C ASP A 3 0.35 -1.46 -14.02
N ARG A 4 0.34 -0.44 -13.17
CA ARG A 4 0.60 -0.55 -11.73
C ARG A 4 -0.57 -0.02 -10.91
N LEU A 5 -0.88 -0.75 -9.85
CA LEU A 5 -1.79 -0.32 -8.80
C LEU A 5 -1.02 -0.15 -7.49
N PHE A 6 -1.06 1.03 -6.91
CA PHE A 6 -0.49 1.32 -5.60
C PHE A 6 -1.62 1.35 -4.56
N LEU A 7 -1.55 0.46 -3.58
CA LEU A 7 -2.38 0.49 -2.38
C LEU A 7 -1.57 1.25 -1.31
N PHE A 8 -1.98 2.47 -1.02
CA PHE A 8 -1.26 3.35 -0.10
C PHE A 8 -1.96 3.37 1.26
N ALA A 9 -1.26 2.95 2.30
CA ALA A 9 -1.71 3.02 3.69
C ALA A 9 -1.13 4.26 4.36
N GLY A 10 -1.98 5.06 5.00
CA GLY A 10 -1.57 6.22 5.76
C GLY A 10 -2.25 6.29 7.12
N TYR A 11 -1.59 6.93 8.07
CA TYR A 11 -2.14 7.23 9.39
C TYR A 11 -1.62 8.57 9.90
N ASP A 12 -2.51 9.37 10.44
CA ASP A 12 -2.17 10.59 11.13
C ASP A 12 -3.06 10.78 12.35
N GLN A 13 -2.47 11.12 13.50
CA GLN A 13 -3.18 11.27 14.77
C GLN A 13 -4.18 12.43 14.74
N ASP A 14 -3.84 13.51 14.03
CA ASP A 14 -4.64 14.72 13.92
C ASP A 14 -5.56 14.69 12.68
N CYS A 15 -5.61 13.55 11.98
CA CYS A 15 -6.40 13.35 10.76
C CYS A 15 -6.04 14.33 9.63
N ILE A 16 -4.74 14.64 9.49
CA ILE A 16 -4.19 15.54 8.48
C ILE A 16 -3.56 14.71 7.37
N ILE A 17 -3.73 15.12 6.13
CA ILE A 17 -2.93 14.65 4.99
C ILE A 17 -1.85 15.69 4.75
N ASP A 18 -0.64 15.40 5.22
CA ASP A 18 0.49 16.32 5.18
C ASP A 18 1.16 16.40 3.79
N ASP A 19 2.10 17.32 3.64
CA ASP A 19 2.80 17.54 2.38
C ASP A 19 3.68 16.35 1.98
N ALA A 20 4.17 15.54 2.92
CA ALA A 20 4.97 14.36 2.64
C ALA A 20 4.11 13.26 1.99
N VAL A 21 2.94 12.98 2.54
CA VAL A 21 1.95 12.06 1.95
C VAL A 21 1.50 12.56 0.58
N ILE A 22 1.18 13.86 0.46
CA ILE A 22 0.77 14.46 -0.83
C ILE A 22 1.87 14.30 -1.87
N TYR A 23 3.11 14.60 -1.51
CA TYR A 23 4.27 14.47 -2.40
C TYR A 23 4.46 13.02 -2.86
N TYR A 24 4.38 12.06 -1.92
CA TYR A 24 4.59 10.65 -2.22
C TYR A 24 3.49 10.12 -3.16
N VAL A 25 2.23 10.30 -2.82
CA VAL A 25 1.09 9.87 -3.64
C VAL A 25 1.10 10.54 -5.02
N LYS A 26 1.34 11.86 -5.09
CA LYS A 26 1.53 12.60 -6.35
C LYS A 26 2.67 12.03 -7.20
N THR A 27 3.73 11.56 -6.58
CA THR A 27 4.85 10.97 -7.29
C THR A 27 4.50 9.60 -7.84
N LEU A 28 3.85 8.73 -7.04
CA LEU A 28 3.39 7.41 -7.48
C LEU A 28 2.35 7.51 -8.60
N SER A 29 1.43 8.47 -8.53
CA SER A 29 0.37 8.65 -9.53
C SER A 29 0.88 8.95 -10.95
N LYS A 30 2.16 9.31 -11.12
CA LYS A 30 2.80 9.44 -12.43
C LYS A 30 3.16 8.09 -13.06
N TYR A 31 3.11 7.00 -12.29
CA TYR A 31 3.58 5.67 -12.68
C TYR A 31 2.52 4.57 -12.60
N GLY A 32 1.35 4.89 -12.08
CA GLY A 32 0.21 3.98 -11.98
C GLY A 32 -0.92 4.59 -11.16
N ASP A 33 -2.00 3.83 -11.03
CA ASP A 33 -3.15 4.24 -10.24
C ASP A 33 -2.88 4.07 -8.75
N VAL A 34 -3.42 4.98 -7.94
CA VAL A 34 -3.27 4.97 -6.47
C VAL A 34 -4.64 4.87 -5.81
N ILE A 35 -4.79 3.93 -4.91
CA ILE A 35 -5.89 3.88 -3.93
C ILE A 35 -5.28 4.19 -2.57
N LEU A 36 -5.77 5.24 -1.92
CA LEU A 36 -5.31 5.65 -0.59
C LEU A 36 -6.32 5.23 0.48
N CYS A 37 -5.83 4.65 1.57
CA CYS A 37 -6.60 4.45 2.79
C CYS A 37 -5.87 5.11 3.97
N MET A 38 -6.50 6.15 4.56
CA MET A 38 -6.06 6.76 5.81
C MET A 38 -6.79 6.08 6.98
N ASP A 39 -6.04 5.49 7.92
CA ASP A 39 -6.60 4.92 9.16
C ASP A 39 -6.95 6.02 10.17
N CYS A 40 -7.67 7.03 9.71
CA CYS A 40 -8.19 8.13 10.52
C CYS A 40 -9.37 8.80 9.79
N ASN A 41 -10.21 9.50 10.54
CA ASN A 41 -11.40 10.17 10.01
C ASN A 41 -11.05 11.55 9.44
N CYS A 42 -10.29 11.59 8.34
CA CYS A 42 -9.89 12.85 7.72
C CYS A 42 -11.11 13.67 7.29
N PRO A 43 -11.16 14.97 7.61
CA PRO A 43 -12.20 15.85 7.10
C PRO A 43 -12.08 16.04 5.59
N LYS A 44 -13.19 16.38 4.95
CA LYS A 44 -13.25 16.53 3.48
C LYS A 44 -12.15 17.43 2.91
N LYS A 45 -11.82 18.53 3.60
CA LYS A 45 -10.75 19.45 3.18
C LYS A 45 -9.39 18.77 3.02
N GLU A 46 -9.08 17.76 3.84
CA GLU A 46 -7.85 16.99 3.76
C GLU A 46 -7.90 16.00 2.57
N ILE A 47 -9.03 15.32 2.39
CA ILE A 47 -9.26 14.41 1.26
C ILE A 47 -9.16 15.16 -0.07
N ASP A 48 -9.69 16.39 -0.15
CA ASP A 48 -9.66 17.21 -1.37
C ASP A 48 -8.22 17.56 -1.84
N LYS A 49 -7.23 17.60 -0.91
CA LYS A 49 -5.81 17.83 -1.28
C LYS A 49 -5.23 16.71 -2.14
N ILE A 50 -5.68 15.47 -1.92
CA ILE A 50 -5.10 14.26 -2.52
C ILE A 50 -5.91 13.68 -3.68
N LYS A 51 -7.21 14.02 -3.75
CA LYS A 51 -8.19 13.44 -4.67
C LYS A 51 -7.76 13.41 -6.14
N LYS A 52 -7.03 14.43 -6.60
CA LYS A 52 -6.56 14.50 -8.00
C LYS A 52 -5.43 13.52 -8.33
N TYR A 53 -4.85 12.86 -7.34
CA TYR A 53 -3.74 11.91 -7.48
C TYR A 53 -4.14 10.47 -7.18
N THR A 54 -5.39 10.24 -6.80
CA THR A 54 -5.91 8.93 -6.43
C THR A 54 -7.13 8.58 -7.27
N ILE A 55 -7.28 7.32 -7.62
CA ILE A 55 -8.54 6.84 -8.23
C ILE A 55 -9.61 6.62 -7.17
N HIS A 56 -9.20 6.42 -5.90
CA HIS A 56 -10.09 6.35 -4.74
C HIS A 56 -9.35 6.69 -3.46
N THR A 57 -10.07 7.32 -2.51
CA THR A 57 -9.56 7.64 -1.18
C THR A 57 -10.57 7.17 -0.13
N ILE A 58 -10.08 6.39 0.83
CA ILE A 58 -10.81 5.94 2.01
C ILE A 58 -10.22 6.69 3.20
N ALA A 59 -11.05 7.27 4.04
CA ALA A 59 -10.63 7.92 5.29
C ALA A 59 -11.59 7.48 6.39
N SER A 60 -11.19 6.47 7.14
CA SER A 60 -12.01 5.88 8.19
C SER A 60 -11.12 5.17 9.19
N ARG A 61 -11.28 5.49 10.48
CA ARG A 61 -10.53 4.82 11.54
C ARG A 61 -10.93 3.35 11.64
N HIS A 62 -9.97 2.45 11.49
CA HIS A 62 -10.15 1.00 11.64
C HIS A 62 -9.22 0.35 12.67
N GLY A 63 -8.03 0.92 12.90
CA GLY A 63 -7.09 0.45 13.92
C GLY A 63 -6.44 -0.90 13.62
N GLU A 64 -6.41 -1.31 12.35
CA GLU A 64 -5.79 -2.55 11.87
C GLU A 64 -4.42 -2.31 11.22
N TYR A 65 -3.81 -1.14 11.44
CA TYR A 65 -2.52 -0.70 10.90
C TYR A 65 -2.45 -0.76 9.36
N ASP A 66 -1.25 -0.87 8.80
CA ASP A 66 -1.01 -0.80 7.35
C ASP A 66 -1.76 -1.89 6.59
N PHE A 67 -1.74 -3.14 7.08
CA PHE A 67 -2.41 -4.26 6.42
C PHE A 67 -3.93 -4.10 6.40
N GLY A 68 -4.52 -3.49 7.43
CA GLY A 68 -5.94 -3.15 7.41
C GLY A 68 -6.29 -2.09 6.35
N SER A 69 -5.40 -1.12 6.13
CA SER A 69 -5.54 -0.15 5.04
C SER A 69 -5.39 -0.82 3.68
N TYR A 70 -4.41 -1.71 3.50
CA TYR A 70 -4.24 -2.49 2.27
C TYR A 70 -5.46 -3.38 1.98
N LYS A 71 -6.01 -4.04 3.01
CA LYS A 71 -7.27 -4.80 2.89
C LYS A 71 -8.39 -3.97 2.27
N ARG A 72 -8.62 -2.76 2.78
CA ARG A 72 -9.69 -1.87 2.29
C ARG A 72 -9.46 -1.41 0.87
N CYS A 73 -8.22 -1.06 0.54
CA CYS A 73 -7.85 -0.71 -0.83
C CYS A 73 -8.05 -1.89 -1.79
N PHE A 74 -7.63 -3.09 -1.39
CA PHE A 74 -7.80 -4.32 -2.16
C PHE A 74 -9.27 -4.68 -2.37
N GLN A 75 -10.08 -4.61 -1.33
CA GLN A 75 -11.53 -4.83 -1.39
C GLN A 75 -12.21 -3.85 -2.35
N TYR A 76 -11.84 -2.57 -2.32
CA TYR A 76 -12.34 -1.60 -3.29
C TYR A 76 -11.98 -2.01 -4.73
N ALA A 77 -10.72 -2.34 -4.99
CA ALA A 77 -10.25 -2.74 -6.33
C ALA A 77 -10.94 -4.03 -6.81
N THR A 78 -11.17 -4.98 -5.92
CA THR A 78 -11.92 -6.22 -6.19
C THR A 78 -13.37 -5.91 -6.55
N ASN A 79 -14.07 -5.12 -5.73
CA ASN A 79 -15.47 -4.76 -5.94
C ASN A 79 -15.69 -3.96 -7.24
N LYS A 80 -14.68 -3.19 -7.67
CA LYS A 80 -14.68 -2.48 -8.95
C LYS A 80 -14.20 -3.35 -10.12
N ASN A 81 -13.81 -4.60 -9.86
CA ASN A 81 -13.31 -5.54 -10.87
C ASN A 81 -12.14 -4.96 -11.73
N ILE A 82 -11.25 -4.17 -11.09
CA ILE A 82 -10.14 -3.50 -11.79
C ILE A 82 -8.80 -4.23 -11.66
N LEU A 83 -8.64 -5.16 -10.70
CA LEU A 83 -7.36 -5.83 -10.42
C LEU A 83 -6.74 -6.46 -11.68
N LYS A 84 -7.54 -7.05 -12.55
CA LYS A 84 -7.07 -7.72 -13.78
C LYS A 84 -6.37 -6.78 -14.78
N ASN A 85 -6.58 -5.46 -14.64
CA ASN A 85 -6.01 -4.46 -15.53
C ASN A 85 -4.54 -4.16 -15.22
N TYR A 86 -4.01 -4.62 -14.09
CA TYR A 86 -2.66 -4.30 -13.63
C TYR A 86 -1.72 -5.49 -13.77
N ASP A 87 -0.45 -5.19 -14.04
CA ASP A 87 0.64 -6.17 -14.08
C ASP A 87 1.28 -6.35 -12.71
N TYR A 88 1.33 -5.26 -11.94
CA TYR A 88 1.92 -5.21 -10.61
C TYR A 88 1.00 -4.49 -9.63
N MET A 89 0.95 -4.99 -8.40
CA MET A 89 0.37 -4.32 -7.26
C MET A 89 1.46 -4.00 -6.24
N TYR A 90 1.42 -2.79 -5.71
CA TYR A 90 2.35 -2.32 -4.69
C TYR A 90 1.61 -2.03 -3.40
N LEU A 91 2.14 -2.53 -2.29
CA LEU A 91 1.75 -2.13 -0.94
C LEU A 91 2.74 -1.06 -0.50
N VAL A 92 2.25 0.14 -0.20
CA VAL A 92 3.07 1.31 0.14
C VAL A 92 2.47 2.02 1.33
N ASN A 93 3.30 2.54 2.24
CA ASN A 93 2.81 3.30 3.38
C ASN A 93 3.64 4.57 3.67
N ASP A 94 3.18 5.37 4.61
CA ASP A 94 3.76 6.64 5.03
C ASP A 94 4.81 6.52 6.14
N SER A 95 5.24 5.29 6.50
CA SER A 95 6.30 5.09 7.51
C SER A 95 7.67 5.63 7.09
N VAL A 96 7.82 5.99 5.82
CA VAL A 96 9.06 6.56 5.25
C VAL A 96 8.76 7.85 4.49
N PHE A 97 9.65 8.83 4.62
CA PHE A 97 9.61 10.02 3.77
C PHE A 97 10.13 9.70 2.38
N GLY A 98 9.33 9.96 1.36
CA GLY A 98 9.81 9.66 0.01
C GLY A 98 8.81 9.92 -1.10
N PRO A 99 9.21 9.52 -2.30
CA PRO A 99 10.53 8.98 -2.64
C PRO A 99 11.60 10.07 -2.75
N THR A 100 12.72 9.89 -2.05
CA THR A 100 13.90 10.77 -2.12
C THR A 100 14.87 10.38 -3.25
N ILE A 101 14.61 9.25 -3.90
CA ILE A 101 15.41 8.69 -5.00
C ILE A 101 14.58 8.64 -6.29
N ASN A 102 15.23 8.31 -7.40
CA ASN A 102 14.55 8.16 -8.69
C ASN A 102 13.59 6.96 -8.68
N ILE A 103 12.32 7.19 -8.32
CA ILE A 103 11.28 6.15 -8.21
C ILE A 103 11.12 5.36 -9.51
N ARG A 104 11.30 5.98 -10.68
CA ARG A 104 11.23 5.28 -11.98
C ARG A 104 12.27 4.17 -12.08
N GLN A 105 13.50 4.44 -11.63
CA GLN A 105 14.57 3.44 -11.63
C GLN A 105 14.31 2.35 -10.59
N THR A 106 13.80 2.74 -9.42
CA THR A 106 13.41 1.80 -8.35
C THR A 106 12.35 0.80 -8.84
N LEU A 107 11.26 1.33 -9.45
CA LEU A 107 10.21 0.48 -10.02
C LEU A 107 10.77 -0.49 -11.07
N LYS A 108 11.58 -0.01 -12.00
CA LYS A 108 12.23 -0.85 -13.01
C LYS A 108 13.12 -1.95 -12.42
N ASN A 109 13.84 -1.63 -11.36
CA ASN A 109 14.76 -2.59 -10.74
C ASN A 109 13.98 -3.69 -9.99
N ILE A 110 12.98 -3.31 -9.19
CA ILE A 110 12.19 -4.28 -8.43
C ILE A 110 11.31 -5.16 -9.33
N GLU A 111 10.87 -4.64 -10.48
CA GLU A 111 10.08 -5.38 -11.47
C GLU A 111 10.90 -6.36 -12.31
N LYS A 112 12.22 -6.17 -12.40
CA LYS A 112 13.13 -7.11 -13.07
C LYS A 112 13.44 -8.36 -12.25
N THR A 113 13.12 -8.37 -10.96
CA THR A 113 13.34 -9.55 -10.12
C THR A 113 12.44 -10.70 -10.57
N SER A 114 12.96 -11.91 -10.59
CA SER A 114 12.20 -13.12 -10.99
C SER A 114 11.24 -13.62 -9.90
N THR A 115 11.21 -12.96 -8.74
CA THR A 115 10.38 -13.37 -7.61
C THR A 115 8.92 -12.93 -7.78
N ASP A 116 8.01 -13.64 -7.15
CA ASP A 116 6.58 -13.34 -7.17
C ASP A 116 6.20 -12.13 -6.31
N ALA A 117 6.96 -11.93 -5.23
CA ALA A 117 6.93 -10.75 -4.37
C ALA A 117 8.36 -10.24 -4.16
N ALA A 118 8.50 -8.93 -3.99
CA ALA A 118 9.77 -8.30 -3.66
C ALA A 118 9.52 -7.03 -2.82
N SER A 119 10.41 -6.74 -1.89
CA SER A 119 10.38 -5.50 -1.10
C SER A 119 11.68 -4.72 -1.26
N MET A 120 11.64 -3.44 -0.88
CA MET A 120 12.83 -2.61 -0.86
C MET A 120 13.81 -3.03 0.24
N ILE A 121 13.30 -3.51 1.35
CA ILE A 121 14.11 -3.98 2.48
C ILE A 121 13.54 -5.31 2.99
N VAL A 122 14.46 -6.21 3.28
CA VAL A 122 14.18 -7.46 3.99
C VAL A 122 14.90 -7.39 5.33
N SER A 123 14.15 -7.50 6.40
CA SER A 123 14.68 -7.47 7.77
C SER A 123 14.76 -8.88 8.36
N LYS A 124 15.74 -9.07 9.23
CA LYS A 124 15.90 -10.31 9.97
C LYS A 124 15.84 -10.01 11.47
N HIS A 125 14.91 -10.63 12.15
CA HIS A 125 14.77 -10.56 13.60
C HIS A 125 14.81 -11.97 14.21
N LYS A 126 15.86 -12.28 14.97
CA LYS A 126 16.08 -13.61 15.56
C LYS A 126 15.98 -14.73 14.51
N THR A 127 14.89 -15.49 14.53
CA THR A 127 14.64 -16.64 13.63
C THR A 127 13.77 -16.30 12.42
N HIS A 128 13.22 -15.10 12.35
CA HIS A 128 12.28 -14.70 11.29
C HIS A 128 12.93 -13.75 10.31
N THR A 129 12.63 -13.95 9.04
CA THR A 129 12.99 -13.04 7.95
C THR A 129 11.69 -12.57 7.32
N PHE A 130 11.50 -11.25 7.21
CA PHE A 130 10.27 -10.66 6.67
C PHE A 130 10.56 -9.47 5.76
N MET A 131 9.63 -9.21 4.86
CA MET A 131 9.65 -8.03 4.02
C MET A 131 9.06 -6.84 4.78
N GLU A 132 9.80 -5.72 4.80
CA GLU A 132 9.26 -4.48 5.37
C GLU A 132 8.04 -4.01 4.56
N SER A 133 6.94 -3.70 5.28
CA SER A 133 5.63 -3.43 4.68
C SER A 133 5.53 -2.12 3.89
N TRP A 134 6.52 -1.23 4.01
CA TRP A 134 6.41 0.12 3.46
C TRP A 134 6.59 0.22 1.94
N PHE A 135 7.12 -0.82 1.27
CA PHE A 135 7.18 -0.89 -0.19
C PHE A 135 7.35 -2.33 -0.67
N ILE A 136 6.25 -3.01 -0.92
CA ILE A 136 6.22 -4.39 -1.42
C ILE A 136 5.61 -4.41 -2.81
N ARG A 137 6.28 -5.05 -3.77
CA ARG A 137 5.74 -5.34 -5.10
C ARG A 137 5.22 -6.77 -5.15
N LEU A 138 4.03 -6.95 -5.68
CA LEU A 138 3.40 -8.24 -5.96
C LEU A 138 3.17 -8.40 -7.47
N ASN A 139 3.47 -9.57 -8.01
CA ASN A 139 3.13 -9.92 -9.39
C ASN A 139 1.63 -10.22 -9.52
N LYS A 140 1.10 -10.08 -10.74
CA LYS A 140 -0.32 -10.34 -11.07
C LYS A 140 -0.82 -11.69 -10.57
N LYS A 141 -0.03 -12.76 -10.73
CA LYS A 141 -0.41 -14.10 -10.27
C LYS A 141 -0.58 -14.21 -8.76
N VAL A 142 0.10 -13.35 -7.96
CA VAL A 142 -0.03 -13.31 -6.51
C VAL A 142 -1.33 -12.64 -6.12
N PHE A 143 -1.52 -11.38 -6.51
CA PHE A 143 -2.68 -10.61 -6.06
C PHE A 143 -4.01 -11.03 -6.69
N LEU A 144 -3.99 -11.85 -7.74
CA LEU A 144 -5.19 -12.49 -8.30
C LEU A 144 -5.45 -13.90 -7.73
N SER A 145 -4.56 -14.42 -6.87
CA SER A 145 -4.74 -15.75 -6.28
C SER A 145 -5.76 -15.74 -5.14
N ASP A 146 -6.47 -16.86 -4.97
CA ASP A 146 -7.34 -17.08 -3.83
C ASP A 146 -6.55 -17.03 -2.52
N TRP A 147 -5.31 -17.50 -2.53
CA TRP A 147 -4.44 -17.43 -1.37
C TRP A 147 -4.25 -15.99 -0.87
N PHE A 148 -3.87 -15.07 -1.77
CA PHE A 148 -3.68 -13.67 -1.39
C PHE A 148 -4.98 -13.00 -0.98
N SER A 149 -6.07 -13.29 -1.70
CA SER A 149 -7.39 -12.79 -1.35
C SER A 149 -7.81 -13.23 0.06
N ASN A 150 -7.62 -14.50 0.39
CA ASN A 150 -7.91 -15.03 1.73
C ASN A 150 -6.99 -14.41 2.78
N PHE A 151 -5.68 -14.33 2.49
CA PHE A 151 -4.69 -13.72 3.37
C PHE A 151 -5.03 -12.26 3.70
N ILE A 152 -5.22 -11.40 2.71
CA ILE A 152 -5.46 -9.97 2.95
C ILE A 152 -6.81 -9.73 3.64
N ASN A 153 -7.82 -10.54 3.34
CA ASN A 153 -9.14 -10.43 3.98
C ASN A 153 -9.16 -10.99 5.40
N SER A 154 -8.21 -11.85 5.80
CA SER A 154 -8.09 -12.36 7.16
C SER A 154 -7.47 -11.35 8.15
N VAL A 155 -7.00 -10.20 7.67
CA VAL A 155 -6.42 -9.16 8.53
C VAL A 155 -7.47 -8.67 9.53
N GLU A 156 -7.12 -8.71 10.82
CA GLU A 156 -7.94 -8.29 11.93
C GLU A 156 -7.18 -7.29 12.81
N LYS A 157 -7.91 -6.62 13.68
CA LYS A 157 -7.31 -5.72 14.65
C LYS A 157 -6.56 -6.54 15.70
N GLU A 158 -5.30 -6.21 15.89
CA GLU A 158 -4.45 -6.76 16.94
C GLU A 158 -4.20 -5.73 18.05
N GLU A 159 -3.85 -6.19 19.23
CA GLU A 159 -3.63 -5.32 20.39
C GLU A 159 -2.42 -4.40 20.21
N ASN A 160 -1.40 -4.89 19.50
CA ASN A 160 -0.21 -4.07 19.21
C ASN A 160 0.35 -4.33 17.80
N LYS A 161 1.17 -3.39 17.32
CA LYS A 161 1.76 -3.43 15.97
C LYS A 161 2.68 -4.64 15.75
N PHE A 162 3.33 -5.13 16.79
CA PHE A 162 4.26 -6.26 16.69
C PHE A 162 3.53 -7.56 16.35
N ASP A 163 2.34 -7.78 16.93
CA ASP A 163 1.53 -8.96 16.65
C ASP A 163 1.10 -9.00 15.18
N ILE A 164 0.74 -7.85 14.61
CA ILE A 164 0.45 -7.74 13.16
C ILE A 164 1.69 -8.08 12.33
N THR A 165 2.86 -7.57 12.66
CA THR A 165 4.09 -7.81 11.90
C THR A 165 4.50 -9.30 11.90
N ILE A 166 4.14 -10.05 12.93
CA ILE A 166 4.45 -11.49 13.00
C ILE A 166 3.37 -12.34 12.33
N LYS A 167 2.11 -11.92 12.41
CA LYS A 167 0.97 -12.68 11.90
C LYS A 167 0.77 -12.52 10.39
N TYR A 168 1.05 -11.35 9.84
CA TYR A 168 0.86 -10.97 8.45
C TYR A 168 2.16 -10.49 7.80
#